data_cf553e7f4303668284e345d2e2024bc6
#
_entry.id   cf553e7f4303668284e345d2e2024bc6
#
_cell.length_a   1.000
_cell.length_b   1.000
_cell.length_c   1.000
_cell.angle_alpha   90.00
_cell.angle_beta   90.00
_cell.angle_gamma   90.00
#
_symmetry.space_group_name_H-M   'P 1'
#
loop_
_entity.id
_entity.type
_entity.pdbx_description
1 polymer ?
#
loop_
_entity_poly.entity_id
_entity_poly.type
_entity_poly.pdbx_seq_one_letter_code
_entity_poly.pdbx_strand_id
1 'polypeptide(L)'
;MRTGYDLKTARRSLNLLTLEWQNRGLNLWTIQPGTIALTAGTSTYSLPTDTIDLIEMSLRTGSGENQIDSNLQRISVSTYSQQTNKNNQGRPTQGFVRRLATETTVTLWPVPDNTQTYTFAYYRLQGISSISEGVTGTADVPPRFVPCLVSGLAYYIAMKRPEVSDRVVALKQEYEFQFELAAGEDQESASIRFIPYSTFYTTGI
;
A
#
# COMPACT_ATOMS: atom_id res chain seq x y z
N MET A 1 -26.04 20.19 -25.59
CA MET A 1 -24.80 20.04 -24.83
C MET A 1 -25.11 19.34 -23.49
N ARG A 2 -24.64 18.12 -23.27
CA ARG A 2 -24.98 17.29 -22.07
C ARG A 2 -23.89 17.37 -21.01
N THR A 3 -23.43 18.55 -20.67
CA THR A 3 -22.27 18.82 -19.84
C THR A 3 -22.27 18.13 -18.46
N GLY A 4 -23.42 18.03 -17.80
CA GLY A 4 -23.51 17.41 -16.47
C GLY A 4 -23.35 15.88 -16.48
N TYR A 5 -23.86 15.21 -17.50
CA TYR A 5 -23.73 13.77 -17.67
C TYR A 5 -22.29 13.39 -18.05
N ASP A 6 -21.68 14.14 -18.95
CA ASP A 6 -20.31 13.92 -19.40
C ASP A 6 -19.31 14.08 -18.25
N LEU A 7 -19.49 15.08 -17.38
CA LEU A 7 -18.64 15.29 -16.21
C LEU A 7 -18.75 14.14 -15.19
N LYS A 8 -19.98 13.66 -14.91
CA LYS A 8 -20.19 12.51 -14.01
C LYS A 8 -19.55 11.24 -14.59
N THR A 9 -19.65 11.03 -15.88
CA THR A 9 -19.05 9.88 -16.59
C THR A 9 -17.53 9.95 -16.54
N ALA A 10 -16.94 11.13 -16.78
CA ALA A 10 -15.50 11.33 -16.69
C ALA A 10 -14.97 11.07 -15.28
N ARG A 11 -15.62 11.59 -14.25
CA ARG A 11 -15.25 11.34 -12.85
C ARG A 11 -15.30 9.85 -12.48
N ARG A 12 -16.38 9.15 -12.88
CA ARG A 12 -16.48 7.71 -12.65
C ARG A 12 -15.39 6.94 -13.39
N SER A 13 -15.06 7.33 -14.61
CA SER A 13 -13.97 6.73 -15.39
C SER A 13 -12.61 6.96 -14.73
N LEU A 14 -12.38 8.16 -14.21
CA LEU A 14 -11.16 8.50 -13.50
C LEU A 14 -11.00 7.67 -12.22
N ASN A 15 -12.06 7.51 -11.43
CA ASN A 15 -12.02 6.67 -10.23
C ASN A 15 -11.74 5.19 -10.57
N LEU A 16 -12.32 4.68 -11.67
CA LEU A 16 -12.03 3.32 -12.13
C LEU A 16 -10.56 3.17 -12.56
N LEU A 17 -10.01 4.18 -13.22
CA LEU A 17 -8.62 4.20 -13.64
C LEU A 17 -7.66 4.21 -12.45
N THR A 18 -7.92 5.02 -11.42
CA THR A 18 -7.10 5.04 -10.20
C THR A 18 -7.17 3.72 -9.44
N LEU A 19 -8.33 3.07 -9.38
CA LEU A 19 -8.47 1.73 -8.81
C LEU A 19 -7.74 0.67 -9.62
N GLU A 20 -7.74 0.76 -10.95
CA GLU A 20 -6.94 -0.13 -11.81
C GLU A 20 -5.45 0.01 -11.51
N TRP A 21 -4.94 1.23 -11.36
CA TRP A 21 -3.53 1.47 -11.03
C TRP A 21 -3.13 0.86 -9.69
N GLN A 22 -3.99 0.96 -8.68
CA GLN A 22 -3.79 0.29 -7.39
C GLN A 22 -3.64 -1.24 -7.53
N ASN A 23 -4.40 -1.84 -8.46
CA ASN A 23 -4.33 -3.28 -8.73
C ASN A 23 -3.09 -3.70 -9.56
N ARG A 24 -2.52 -2.77 -10.34
CA ARG A 24 -1.28 -3.03 -11.09
C ARG A 24 -0.03 -3.04 -10.20
N GLY A 25 -0.11 -2.53 -8.96
CA GLY A 25 0.80 -2.84 -7.83
C GLY A 25 1.90 -1.84 -7.71
N LEU A 26 2.65 -1.22 -8.27
CA LEU A 26 3.89 -0.52 -7.94
C LEU A 26 3.78 1.00 -8.10
N ASN A 27 3.33 1.64 -7.04
CA ASN A 27 3.34 3.10 -6.99
C ASN A 27 4.20 3.54 -5.80
N LEU A 28 5.50 3.75 -5.98
CA LEU A 28 6.42 4.13 -4.90
C LEU A 28 5.99 5.40 -4.18
N TRP A 29 5.37 6.36 -4.87
CA TRP A 29 4.85 7.60 -4.23
C TRP A 29 3.69 7.36 -3.26
N THR A 30 3.06 6.19 -3.32
CA THR A 30 1.96 5.83 -2.41
C THR A 30 2.46 5.17 -1.13
N ILE A 31 3.77 4.94 -0.99
CA ILE A 31 4.38 4.39 0.21
C ILE A 31 4.49 5.51 1.25
N GLN A 32 3.76 5.35 2.37
CA GLN A 32 3.73 6.33 3.44
C GLN A 32 4.16 5.70 4.77
N PRO A 33 5.05 6.38 5.52
CA PRO A 33 5.37 5.97 6.88
C PRO A 33 4.22 6.29 7.83
N GLY A 34 4.08 5.47 8.87
CA GLY A 34 3.14 5.71 9.94
C GLY A 34 3.60 5.13 11.26
N THR A 35 3.04 5.63 12.35
CA THR A 35 3.31 5.15 13.70
C THR A 35 2.03 5.09 14.52
N ILE A 36 1.93 4.08 15.39
CA ILE A 36 0.83 3.92 16.36
C ILE A 36 1.45 3.61 17.72
N ALA A 37 1.12 4.41 18.73
CA ALA A 37 1.50 4.11 20.10
C ALA A 37 0.71 2.87 20.58
N LEU A 38 1.43 1.88 21.09
CA LEU A 38 0.81 0.64 21.56
C LEU A 38 0.35 0.78 23.01
N THR A 39 -0.81 0.18 23.27
CA THR A 39 -1.40 0.13 24.62
C THR A 39 -1.29 -1.30 25.15
N ALA A 40 -0.83 -1.45 26.40
CA ALA A 40 -0.74 -2.74 27.04
C ALA A 40 -2.11 -3.46 27.07
N GLY A 41 -2.12 -4.74 26.75
CA GLY A 41 -3.35 -5.54 26.69
C GLY A 41 -4.14 -5.39 25.39
N THR A 42 -3.78 -4.47 24.49
CA THR A 42 -4.45 -4.29 23.20
C THR A 42 -3.65 -4.98 22.11
N SER A 43 -4.23 -5.94 21.43
CA SER A 43 -3.55 -6.71 20.36
C SER A 43 -3.80 -6.17 18.96
N THR A 44 -4.97 -5.56 18.71
CA THR A 44 -5.40 -5.17 17.35
C THR A 44 -5.53 -3.67 17.23
N TYR A 45 -4.97 -3.15 16.15
CA TYR A 45 -4.95 -1.72 15.83
C TYR A 45 -5.46 -1.50 14.43
N SER A 46 -6.34 -0.50 14.25
CA SER A 46 -6.82 -0.06 12.94
C SER A 46 -5.80 0.88 12.31
N LEU A 47 -5.57 0.71 11.02
CA LEU A 47 -4.76 1.59 10.19
C LEU A 47 -5.64 2.65 9.53
N PRO A 48 -5.07 3.73 8.97
CA PRO A 48 -5.83 4.69 8.17
C PRO A 48 -6.66 3.99 7.09
N THR A 49 -7.88 4.46 6.86
CA THR A 49 -8.89 3.80 5.99
C THR A 49 -8.45 3.66 4.54
N ASP A 50 -7.51 4.52 4.09
CA ASP A 50 -6.91 4.51 2.78
C ASP A 50 -5.71 3.53 2.65
N THR A 51 -5.43 2.72 3.68
CA THR A 51 -4.36 1.73 3.67
C THR A 51 -4.77 0.49 2.89
N ILE A 52 -4.04 0.20 1.81
CA ILE A 52 -4.22 -1.03 1.02
C ILE A 52 -3.51 -2.21 1.68
N ASP A 53 -2.24 -2.02 2.06
CA ASP A 53 -1.43 -3.06 2.70
C ASP A 53 -0.28 -2.45 3.50
N LEU A 54 0.39 -3.26 4.32
CA LEU A 54 1.65 -2.93 4.97
C LEU A 54 2.81 -3.58 4.22
N ILE A 55 3.84 -2.77 3.94
CA ILE A 55 5.07 -3.24 3.27
C ILE A 55 6.05 -3.72 4.33
N GLU A 56 6.31 -2.87 5.32
CA GLU A 56 7.23 -3.17 6.41
C GLU A 56 6.61 -2.81 7.76
N MET A 57 7.04 -3.53 8.79
CA MET A 57 6.57 -3.37 10.16
C MET A 57 7.74 -3.46 11.12
N SER A 58 7.82 -2.53 12.05
CA SER A 58 8.82 -2.55 13.12
C SER A 58 8.23 -2.17 14.47
N LEU A 59 8.81 -2.72 15.51
CA LEU A 59 8.54 -2.32 16.87
C LEU A 59 9.60 -1.31 17.30
N ARG A 60 9.19 -0.12 17.61
CA ARG A 60 10.02 0.96 18.10
C ARG A 60 9.97 1.01 19.61
N THR A 61 11.14 1.07 20.24
CA THR A 61 11.33 1.28 21.67
C THR A 61 12.27 2.44 21.91
N GLY A 62 12.16 3.09 23.07
CA GLY A 62 12.94 4.28 23.38
C GLY A 62 12.49 5.53 22.62
N SER A 63 13.23 6.62 22.79
CA SER A 63 12.97 7.91 22.15
C SER A 63 14.27 8.67 21.89
N GLY A 64 14.25 9.56 20.91
CA GLY A 64 15.42 10.35 20.54
C GLY A 64 16.60 9.49 20.11
N GLU A 65 17.78 9.75 20.64
CA GLU A 65 19.02 9.01 20.32
C GLU A 65 19.00 7.56 20.79
N ASN A 66 18.14 7.21 21.75
CA ASN A 66 18.00 5.85 22.28
C ASN A 66 16.87 5.07 21.60
N GLN A 67 16.36 5.55 20.47
CA GLN A 67 15.34 4.86 19.69
C GLN A 67 15.94 3.61 19.03
N ILE A 68 15.28 2.47 19.20
CA ILE A 68 15.66 1.20 18.59
C ILE A 68 14.45 0.64 17.87
N ASP A 69 14.57 0.41 16.57
CA ASP A 69 13.57 -0.24 15.74
C ASP A 69 13.95 -1.71 15.52
N SER A 70 13.06 -2.63 15.88
CA SER A 70 13.21 -4.06 15.65
C SER A 70 12.15 -4.57 14.71
N ASN A 71 12.55 -5.37 13.72
CA ASN A 71 11.62 -5.88 12.71
C ASN A 71 10.54 -6.78 13.35
N LEU A 72 9.30 -6.60 12.92
CA LEU A 72 8.15 -7.45 13.24
C LEU A 72 7.89 -8.41 12.07
N GLN A 73 7.91 -9.69 12.37
CA GLN A 73 7.66 -10.71 11.36
C GLN A 73 6.18 -10.71 10.95
N ARG A 74 5.90 -10.53 9.66
CA ARG A 74 4.55 -10.70 9.13
C ARG A 74 4.18 -12.17 9.11
N ILE A 75 3.04 -12.52 9.70
CA ILE A 75 2.54 -13.90 9.76
C ILE A 75 1.23 -14.05 9.00
N SER A 76 0.97 -15.27 8.54
CA SER A 76 -0.26 -15.64 7.82
C SER A 76 -1.42 -15.91 8.78
N VAL A 77 -2.64 -15.98 8.22
CA VAL A 77 -3.86 -16.39 8.96
C VAL A 77 -3.66 -17.75 9.63
N SER A 78 -3.08 -18.71 8.90
CA SER A 78 -2.85 -20.07 9.42
C SER A 78 -1.87 -20.06 10.59
N THR A 79 -0.77 -19.33 10.48
CA THR A 79 0.22 -19.19 11.55
C THR A 79 -0.39 -18.52 12.79
N TYR A 80 -1.16 -17.43 12.59
CA TYR A 80 -1.85 -16.77 13.70
C TYR A 80 -2.91 -17.68 14.35
N SER A 81 -3.62 -18.50 13.56
CA SER A 81 -4.62 -19.45 14.08
C SER A 81 -4.02 -20.52 14.98
N GLN A 82 -2.79 -20.95 14.68
CA GLN A 82 -2.05 -21.97 15.43
C GLN A 82 -1.47 -21.47 16.76
N GLN A 83 -1.48 -20.16 17.02
CA GLN A 83 -1.05 -19.61 18.30
C GLN A 83 -1.96 -20.15 19.43
N THR A 84 -1.38 -20.92 20.33
CA THR A 84 -2.10 -21.61 21.41
C THR A 84 -2.74 -20.60 22.38
N ASN A 85 -2.00 -19.54 22.72
CA ASN A 85 -2.49 -18.47 23.58
C ASN A 85 -2.39 -17.12 22.87
N LYS A 86 -3.51 -16.62 22.35
CA LYS A 86 -3.58 -15.33 21.65
C LYS A 86 -3.48 -14.11 22.59
N ASN A 87 -3.76 -14.32 23.88
CA ASN A 87 -3.73 -13.28 24.90
C ASN A 87 -2.39 -13.25 25.68
N ASN A 88 -1.40 -14.04 25.25
CA ASN A 88 -0.08 -14.00 25.86
C ASN A 88 0.52 -12.60 25.74
N GLN A 89 0.81 -11.96 26.88
CA GLN A 89 1.40 -10.62 26.92
C GLN A 89 2.92 -10.70 26.91
N GLY A 90 3.53 -9.72 26.24
CA GLY A 90 4.97 -9.61 26.13
C GLY A 90 5.36 -8.59 25.07
N ARG A 91 6.65 -8.55 24.77
CA ARG A 91 7.17 -7.74 23.67
C ARG A 91 6.65 -8.30 22.34
N PRO A 92 5.95 -7.53 21.51
CA PRO A 92 5.51 -7.96 20.19
C PRO A 92 6.68 -8.34 19.28
N THR A 93 6.56 -9.45 18.58
CA THR A 93 7.55 -9.95 17.62
C THR A 93 6.95 -10.28 16.26
N GLN A 94 5.63 -10.44 16.22
CA GLN A 94 4.89 -10.83 15.02
C GLN A 94 3.69 -9.91 14.78
N GLY A 95 3.34 -9.72 13.52
CA GLY A 95 2.18 -8.94 13.11
C GLY A 95 1.34 -9.69 12.07
N PHE A 96 0.06 -9.83 12.34
CA PHE A 96 -0.94 -10.37 11.43
C PHE A 96 -1.76 -9.25 10.83
N VAL A 97 -1.65 -9.05 9.51
CA VAL A 97 -2.34 -7.98 8.78
C VAL A 97 -3.63 -8.53 8.17
N ARG A 98 -4.76 -7.91 8.48
CA ARG A 98 -6.08 -8.22 7.90
C ARG A 98 -6.52 -7.05 7.01
N ARG A 99 -6.73 -7.33 5.74
CA ARG A 99 -7.30 -6.39 4.79
C ARG A 99 -8.80 -6.64 4.69
N LEU A 100 -9.59 -5.79 5.34
CA LEU A 100 -11.04 -5.82 5.29
C LEU A 100 -11.55 -4.88 4.19
N ALA A 101 -12.82 -5.00 3.85
CA ALA A 101 -13.43 -4.15 2.82
C ALA A 101 -13.46 -2.66 3.20
N THR A 102 -13.52 -2.35 4.47
CA THR A 102 -13.67 -0.98 4.99
C THR A 102 -12.41 -0.43 5.65
N GLU A 103 -11.53 -1.31 6.13
CA GLU A 103 -10.30 -0.92 6.84
C GLU A 103 -9.25 -2.02 6.75
N THR A 104 -8.01 -1.65 6.99
CA THR A 104 -6.91 -2.60 7.22
C THR A 104 -6.53 -2.56 8.69
N THR A 105 -6.41 -3.72 9.33
CA THR A 105 -6.02 -3.85 10.74
C THR A 105 -4.76 -4.68 10.88
N VAL A 106 -3.99 -4.41 11.93
CA VAL A 106 -2.85 -5.23 12.33
C VAL A 106 -3.10 -5.79 13.73
N THR A 107 -2.89 -7.09 13.89
CA THR A 107 -2.93 -7.77 15.19
C THR A 107 -1.51 -8.20 15.55
N LEU A 108 -1.02 -7.72 16.68
CA LEU A 108 0.33 -7.99 17.18
C LEU A 108 0.33 -9.20 18.11
N TRP A 109 1.37 -10.00 18.04
CA TRP A 109 1.59 -11.10 18.94
C TRP A 109 3.08 -11.24 19.32
N PRO A 110 3.41 -11.45 20.60
CA PRO A 110 2.57 -11.33 21.79
C PRO A 110 1.84 -9.99 21.90
N VAL A 111 0.77 -9.96 22.71
CA VAL A 111 0.04 -8.74 23.01
C VAL A 111 0.97 -7.79 23.77
N PRO A 112 1.05 -6.50 23.43
CA PRO A 112 1.90 -5.55 24.14
C PRO A 112 1.69 -5.60 25.65
N ASP A 113 2.78 -5.70 26.40
CA ASP A 113 2.81 -5.57 27.85
C ASP A 113 3.06 -4.11 28.28
N ASN A 114 3.26 -3.88 29.56
CA ASN A 114 3.56 -2.58 30.15
C ASN A 114 5.02 -2.42 30.62
N THR A 115 5.91 -3.33 30.22
CA THR A 115 7.32 -3.28 30.63
C THR A 115 8.08 -2.12 30.03
N GLN A 116 7.65 -1.68 28.83
CA GLN A 116 8.23 -0.56 28.11
C GLN A 116 7.14 0.17 27.31
N THR A 117 7.45 1.37 26.87
CA THR A 117 6.62 2.07 25.87
C THR A 117 6.96 1.55 24.49
N TYR A 118 5.99 0.97 23.83
CA TYR A 118 6.13 0.46 22.48
C TYR A 118 5.41 1.36 21.49
N THR A 119 6.02 1.56 20.34
CA THR A 119 5.39 2.21 19.17
C THR A 119 5.48 1.27 17.98
N PHE A 120 4.37 0.99 17.34
CA PHE A 120 4.32 0.29 16.08
C PHE A 120 4.67 1.28 14.97
N ALA A 121 5.79 1.09 14.30
CA ALA A 121 6.20 1.87 13.14
C ALA A 121 6.05 1.00 11.89
N TYR A 122 5.57 1.60 10.79
CA TYR A 122 5.29 0.86 9.59
C TYR A 122 5.43 1.72 8.33
N TYR A 123 5.64 1.04 7.21
CA TYR A 123 5.43 1.61 5.88
C TYR A 123 4.19 0.97 5.27
N ARG A 124 3.24 1.80 4.86
CA ARG A 124 1.98 1.38 4.26
C ARG A 124 1.90 1.74 2.79
N LEU A 125 1.22 0.93 2.02
CA LEU A 125 0.77 1.27 0.69
C LEU A 125 -0.57 2.00 0.83
N GLN A 126 -0.58 3.28 0.47
CA GLN A 126 -1.77 4.12 0.49
C GLN A 126 -2.53 4.00 -0.83
N GLY A 127 -3.86 3.99 -0.76
CA GLY A 127 -4.69 4.10 -1.95
C GLY A 127 -4.54 5.47 -2.62
N ILE A 128 -4.52 5.47 -3.95
CA ILE A 128 -4.55 6.73 -4.69
C ILE A 128 -5.91 7.38 -4.43
N SER A 129 -5.90 8.59 -3.88
CA SER A 129 -7.14 9.30 -3.57
C SER A 129 -7.95 9.52 -4.85
N SER A 130 -9.18 9.01 -4.85
CA SER A 130 -10.12 9.33 -5.93
C SER A 130 -10.41 10.82 -5.90
N ILE A 131 -10.51 11.46 -7.05
CA ILE A 131 -11.03 12.82 -7.15
C ILE A 131 -12.52 12.75 -6.83
N SER A 132 -12.85 12.63 -5.54
CA SER A 132 -14.22 12.66 -5.08
C SER A 132 -14.59 14.09 -4.67
N GLU A 133 -15.78 14.51 -5.06
CA GLU A 133 -16.52 15.60 -4.46
C GLU A 133 -15.88 17.00 -4.50
N GLY A 134 -15.78 17.57 -5.67
CA GLY A 134 -15.48 19.00 -5.87
C GLY A 134 -14.89 19.27 -7.24
N VAL A 135 -15.15 20.45 -7.76
CA VAL A 135 -14.57 20.90 -9.05
C VAL A 135 -13.08 21.17 -8.94
N THR A 136 -12.54 21.19 -7.71
CA THR A 136 -11.17 21.59 -7.35
C THR A 136 -10.28 20.48 -6.84
N GLY A 137 -10.73 19.22 -6.86
CA GLY A 137 -9.91 18.09 -6.42
C GLY A 137 -8.73 17.87 -7.38
N THR A 138 -7.51 17.97 -6.86
CA THR A 138 -6.29 17.61 -7.59
C THR A 138 -6.02 16.12 -7.39
N ALA A 139 -5.72 15.40 -8.47
CA ALA A 139 -5.26 14.02 -8.36
C ALA A 139 -3.89 14.00 -7.66
N ASP A 140 -3.74 13.14 -6.66
CA ASP A 140 -2.45 12.88 -6.00
C ASP A 140 -1.63 11.92 -6.88
N VAL A 141 -1.18 12.46 -8.01
CA VAL A 141 -0.46 11.70 -9.05
C VAL A 141 0.79 12.49 -9.47
N PRO A 142 1.97 11.88 -9.46
CA PRO A 142 3.19 12.53 -9.89
C PRO A 142 3.12 13.01 -11.34
N PRO A 143 3.79 14.12 -11.70
CA PRO A 143 3.77 14.65 -13.05
C PRO A 143 4.12 13.64 -14.14
N ARG A 144 5.00 12.68 -13.88
CA ARG A 144 5.37 11.62 -14.81
C ARG A 144 4.23 10.69 -15.20
N PHE A 145 3.20 10.56 -14.34
CA PHE A 145 2.01 9.76 -14.61
C PHE A 145 0.86 10.54 -15.26
N VAL A 146 0.98 11.86 -15.42
CA VAL A 146 -0.07 12.68 -16.03
C VAL A 146 -0.36 12.27 -17.49
N PRO A 147 0.63 12.01 -18.37
CA PRO A 147 0.35 11.51 -19.72
C PRO A 147 -0.44 10.20 -19.72
N CYS A 148 -0.06 9.26 -18.83
CA CYS A 148 -0.78 8.01 -18.63
C CYS A 148 -2.21 8.23 -18.11
N LEU A 149 -2.40 9.18 -17.19
CA LEU A 149 -3.71 9.52 -16.66
C LEU A 149 -4.66 10.05 -17.78
N VAL A 150 -4.13 10.91 -18.64
CA VAL A 150 -4.90 11.50 -19.76
C VAL A 150 -5.27 10.44 -20.80
N SER A 151 -4.31 9.62 -21.23
CA SER A 151 -4.54 8.55 -22.21
C SER A 151 -5.48 7.47 -21.68
N GLY A 152 -5.30 7.06 -20.40
CA GLY A 152 -6.18 6.11 -19.74
C GLY A 152 -7.62 6.65 -19.58
N LEU A 153 -7.76 7.90 -19.18
CA LEU A 153 -9.08 8.53 -19.07
C LEU A 153 -9.77 8.61 -20.43
N ALA A 154 -9.04 8.97 -21.50
CA ALA A 154 -9.57 8.99 -22.87
C ALA A 154 -10.05 7.59 -23.31
N TYR A 155 -9.28 6.54 -23.02
CA TYR A 155 -9.67 5.16 -23.28
C TYR A 155 -10.95 4.78 -22.51
N TYR A 156 -11.05 5.04 -21.21
CA TYR A 156 -12.22 4.72 -20.39
C TYR A 156 -13.47 5.48 -20.80
N ILE A 157 -13.33 6.71 -21.29
CA ILE A 157 -14.46 7.49 -21.83
C ILE A 157 -14.89 6.94 -23.20
N ALA A 158 -13.91 6.60 -24.07
CA ALA A 158 -14.18 6.07 -25.40
C ALA A 158 -14.97 4.75 -25.36
N MET A 159 -14.65 3.87 -24.41
CA MET A 159 -15.42 2.61 -24.22
C MET A 159 -16.91 2.82 -23.94
N LYS A 160 -17.31 4.00 -23.46
CA LYS A 160 -18.72 4.32 -23.14
C LYS A 160 -19.43 5.06 -24.28
N ARG A 161 -18.74 5.30 -25.39
CA ARG A 161 -19.24 6.07 -26.54
C ARG A 161 -19.20 5.23 -27.81
N PRO A 162 -20.35 4.70 -28.29
CA PRO A 162 -20.39 3.86 -29.47
C PRO A 162 -19.87 4.56 -30.74
N GLU A 163 -20.01 5.89 -30.81
CA GLU A 163 -19.62 6.70 -31.97
C GLU A 163 -18.11 6.81 -32.20
N VAL A 164 -17.29 6.37 -31.21
CA VAL A 164 -15.81 6.36 -31.31
C VAL A 164 -15.21 4.97 -31.08
N SER A 165 -15.98 3.92 -31.31
CA SER A 165 -15.59 2.52 -31.11
C SER A 165 -14.38 2.11 -31.95
N ASP A 166 -14.19 2.68 -33.13
CA ASP A 166 -13.05 2.47 -34.01
C ASP A 166 -11.69 2.92 -33.39
N ARG A 167 -11.72 3.88 -32.48
CA ARG A 167 -10.53 4.44 -31.84
C ARG A 167 -10.15 3.75 -30.53
N VAL A 168 -11.01 2.91 -29.95
CA VAL A 168 -10.83 2.31 -28.63
C VAL A 168 -9.55 1.47 -28.57
N VAL A 169 -9.22 0.71 -29.62
CA VAL A 169 -8.02 -0.12 -29.68
C VAL A 169 -6.74 0.73 -29.66
N ALA A 170 -6.72 1.78 -30.48
CA ALA A 170 -5.56 2.68 -30.53
C ALA A 170 -5.37 3.43 -29.21
N LEU A 171 -6.45 3.89 -28.56
CA LEU A 171 -6.40 4.55 -27.26
C LEU A 171 -5.92 3.60 -26.14
N LYS A 172 -6.29 2.32 -26.21
CA LYS A 172 -5.79 1.33 -25.28
C LYS A 172 -4.29 1.11 -25.44
N GLN A 173 -3.81 0.98 -26.68
CA GLN A 173 -2.37 0.80 -26.96
C GLN A 173 -1.56 2.01 -26.46
N GLU A 174 -2.02 3.21 -26.72
CA GLU A 174 -1.39 4.44 -26.23
C GLU A 174 -1.36 4.48 -24.70
N TYR A 175 -2.47 4.13 -24.05
CA TYR A 175 -2.55 4.08 -22.59
C TYR A 175 -1.56 3.07 -22.00
N GLU A 176 -1.49 1.85 -22.52
CA GLU A 176 -0.55 0.82 -22.05
C GLU A 176 0.90 1.27 -22.25
N PHE A 177 1.23 1.86 -23.39
CA PHE A 177 2.55 2.39 -23.66
C PHE A 177 2.95 3.49 -22.66
N GLN A 178 2.07 4.46 -22.40
CA GLN A 178 2.32 5.51 -21.42
C GLN A 178 2.43 4.97 -20.00
N PHE A 179 1.66 3.94 -19.67
CA PHE A 179 1.74 3.28 -18.37
C PHE A 179 3.08 2.55 -18.20
N GLU A 180 3.55 1.81 -19.19
CA GLU A 180 4.83 1.11 -19.14
C GLU A 180 6.01 2.09 -18.97
N LEU A 181 5.98 3.23 -19.67
CA LEU A 181 7.00 4.28 -19.52
C LEU A 181 6.99 4.84 -18.09
N ALA A 182 5.82 5.20 -17.56
CA ALA A 182 5.70 5.77 -16.23
C ALA A 182 6.08 4.77 -15.13
N ALA A 183 5.67 3.50 -15.27
CA ALA A 183 6.00 2.43 -14.34
C ALA A 183 7.47 2.04 -14.38
N GLY A 184 8.12 2.14 -15.55
CA GLY A 184 9.55 1.91 -15.69
C GLY A 184 10.40 2.92 -14.91
N GLU A 185 9.95 4.15 -14.78
CA GLU A 185 10.60 5.20 -13.98
C GLU A 185 10.25 5.12 -12.48
N ASP A 186 9.16 4.43 -12.13
CA ASP A 186 8.69 4.27 -10.75
C ASP A 186 9.25 3.00 -10.10
N GLN A 187 10.52 2.71 -10.32
CA GLN A 187 11.23 1.57 -9.74
C GLN A 187 12.20 2.02 -8.66
N GLU A 188 12.34 1.18 -7.63
CA GLU A 188 13.35 1.40 -6.60
C GLU A 188 14.75 1.23 -7.19
N SER A 189 15.59 2.28 -7.10
CA SER A 189 16.96 2.28 -7.59
C SER A 189 17.97 1.68 -6.61
N ALA A 190 17.52 1.18 -5.45
CA ALA A 190 18.39 0.59 -4.45
C ALA A 190 19.02 -0.72 -4.97
N SER A 191 20.33 -0.83 -4.89
CA SER A 191 21.02 -2.06 -5.28
C SER A 191 20.74 -3.16 -4.25
N ILE A 192 20.11 -4.24 -4.67
CA ILE A 192 19.90 -5.42 -3.83
C ILE A 192 21.21 -6.22 -3.84
N ARG A 193 21.91 -6.25 -2.71
CA ARG A 193 23.10 -7.07 -2.54
C ARG A 193 22.70 -8.37 -1.85
N PHE A 194 22.65 -9.46 -2.60
CA PHE A 194 22.52 -10.80 -2.03
C PHE A 194 23.89 -11.22 -1.48
N ILE A 195 24.00 -11.35 -0.15
CA ILE A 195 25.15 -11.96 0.49
C ILE A 195 24.75 -13.41 0.77
N PRO A 196 25.36 -14.42 0.10
CA PRO A 196 25.11 -15.81 0.42
C PRO A 196 25.47 -16.07 1.89
N TYR A 197 24.53 -16.58 2.66
CA TYR A 197 24.82 -17.05 4.02
C TYR A 197 25.58 -18.37 3.92
N SER A 198 26.92 -18.31 3.98
CA SER A 198 27.76 -19.51 4.06
C SER A 198 27.92 -19.90 5.53
N THR A 199 27.19 -20.90 5.96
CA THR A 199 27.46 -21.60 7.21
C THR A 199 28.71 -22.47 7.00
N PHE A 200 29.85 -21.98 7.44
CA PHE A 200 31.02 -22.86 7.60
C PHE A 200 30.76 -23.76 8.80
N TYR A 201 30.38 -25.00 8.57
CA TYR A 201 30.52 -26.03 9.59
C TYR A 201 32.02 -26.30 9.75
N THR A 202 32.62 -25.74 10.78
CA THR A 202 33.95 -26.19 11.21
C THR A 202 33.77 -27.57 11.86
N THR A 203 33.94 -28.60 11.06
CA THR A 203 34.13 -29.96 11.59
C THR A 203 35.48 -29.94 12.31
N GLY A 204 35.44 -29.78 13.63
CA GLY A 204 36.62 -29.99 14.49
C GLY A 204 36.97 -31.48 14.44
N ILE A 205 38.20 -31.75 14.11
CA ILE A 205 38.88 -33.02 14.35
C ILE A 205 39.39 -33.01 15.77
#